data_07b713a8b55bb64309cf316c7d11577e
#
_entry.id   07b713a8b55bb64309cf316c7d11577e
#
_cell.length_a   1.000
_cell.length_b   1.000
_cell.length_c   1.000
_cell.angle_alpha   90.00
_cell.angle_beta   90.00
_cell.angle_gamma   90.00
#
_symmetry.space_group_name_H-M   'P 1'
#
loop_
_entity.id
_entity.type
_entity.pdbx_description
1 polymer ?
#
loop_
_entity_poly.entity_id
_entity_poly.type
_entity_poly.pdbx_seq_one_letter_code
_entity_poly.pdbx_strand_id
1 'polypeptide(L)'
;MAGYKTDRVAEDIKREIIAIIRDEIKDPRVQGKLLTVIRVEVTGDLSYAKAYISAMEGIEAAKEAVAGLKNAAGYIRREVGQRLRLRKTPELRFVADDSIEHGMSIAKMLNDLNK
;
A
#
# COMPACT_ATOMS: atom_id res chain seq x y z
N MET A 1 0.37 1.88 -25.26
CA MET A 1 0.82 0.69 -24.57
C MET A 1 0.06 0.50 -23.27
N ALA A 2 -0.49 -0.70 -23.07
CA ALA A 2 -1.29 -0.99 -21.86
C ALA A 2 -0.50 -0.78 -20.56
N GLY A 3 0.80 -1.15 -20.56
CA GLY A 3 1.64 -1.00 -19.38
C GLY A 3 1.80 0.44 -18.91
N TYR A 4 1.92 1.38 -19.83
CA TYR A 4 2.05 2.79 -19.48
C TYR A 4 0.80 3.31 -18.77
N LYS A 5 -0.39 2.95 -19.28
CA LYS A 5 -1.65 3.35 -18.66
C LYS A 5 -1.82 2.73 -17.28
N THR A 6 -1.49 1.45 -17.13
CA THR A 6 -1.62 0.77 -15.83
C THR A 6 -0.64 1.34 -14.81
N ASP A 7 0.57 1.69 -15.23
CA ASP A 7 1.57 2.29 -14.34
C ASP A 7 1.08 3.65 -13.81
N ARG A 8 0.49 4.47 -14.68
CA ARG A 8 -0.03 5.78 -14.28
C ARG A 8 -1.22 5.63 -13.34
N VAL A 9 -2.14 4.72 -13.66
CA VAL A 9 -3.29 4.45 -12.80
C VAL A 9 -2.81 3.93 -11.45
N ALA A 10 -1.82 3.04 -11.45
CA ALA A 10 -1.24 2.50 -10.22
C ALA A 10 -0.67 3.61 -9.33
N GLU A 11 0.06 4.55 -9.90
CA GLU A 11 0.61 5.68 -9.15
C GLU A 11 -0.49 6.60 -8.60
N ASP A 12 -1.54 6.86 -9.41
CA ASP A 12 -2.67 7.66 -8.96
C ASP A 12 -3.41 6.97 -7.80
N ILE A 13 -3.64 5.66 -7.92
CA ILE A 13 -4.29 4.87 -6.87
C ILE A 13 -3.43 4.90 -5.60
N LYS A 14 -2.13 4.69 -5.73
CA LYS A 14 -1.20 4.73 -4.60
C LYS A 14 -1.32 6.03 -3.82
N ARG A 15 -1.34 7.15 -4.53
CA ARG A 15 -1.43 8.49 -3.93
C ARG A 15 -2.72 8.65 -3.14
N GLU A 16 -3.83 8.20 -3.71
CA GLU A 16 -5.12 8.28 -3.04
C GLU A 16 -5.21 7.35 -1.84
N ILE A 17 -4.68 6.14 -1.95
CA ILE A 17 -4.64 5.21 -0.82
C ILE A 17 -3.85 5.81 0.35
N ILE A 18 -2.70 6.41 0.08
CA ILE A 18 -1.89 7.05 1.12
C ILE A 18 -2.70 8.12 1.85
N ALA A 19 -3.38 8.99 1.10
CA ALA A 19 -4.18 10.05 1.68
C ALA A 19 -5.35 9.50 2.52
N ILE A 20 -6.03 8.47 2.01
CA ILE A 20 -7.18 7.87 2.69
C ILE A 20 -6.74 7.20 3.99
N ILE A 21 -5.63 6.45 3.96
CA ILE A 21 -5.10 5.80 5.17
C ILE A 21 -4.77 6.84 6.23
N ARG A 22 -4.09 7.91 5.83
CA ARG A 22 -3.66 8.96 6.75
C ARG A 22 -4.85 9.68 7.37
N ASP A 23 -5.84 10.06 6.56
CA ASP A 23 -6.85 11.00 6.96
C ASP A 23 -8.19 10.37 7.36
N GLU A 24 -8.49 9.15 6.92
CA GLU A 24 -9.86 8.63 7.01
C GLU A 24 -9.99 7.26 7.67
N ILE A 25 -8.94 6.46 7.72
CA ILE A 25 -9.03 5.14 8.32
C ILE A 25 -8.77 5.23 9.81
N LYS A 26 -9.78 4.88 10.60
CA LYS A 26 -9.74 5.04 12.05
C LYS A 26 -9.55 3.73 12.81
N ASP A 27 -9.35 2.64 12.09
CA ASP A 27 -9.12 1.34 12.71
C ASP A 27 -7.83 1.39 13.55
N PRO A 28 -7.87 0.99 14.84
CA PRO A 28 -6.68 1.03 15.70
C PRO A 28 -5.50 0.21 15.17
N ARG A 29 -5.79 -0.82 14.38
CA ARG A 29 -4.72 -1.64 13.77
C ARG A 29 -3.93 -0.88 12.73
N VAL A 30 -4.51 0.18 12.18
CA VAL A 30 -3.89 1.03 11.16
C VAL A 30 -3.30 2.29 11.78
N GLN A 31 -4.05 2.91 12.68
CA GLN A 31 -3.60 4.13 13.34
C GLN A 31 -2.46 3.85 14.32
N GLY A 32 -1.60 4.83 14.50
CA GLY A 32 -0.50 4.73 15.44
C GLY A 32 0.72 4.00 14.90
N LYS A 33 0.65 3.57 13.65
CA LYS A 33 1.77 2.93 12.97
C LYS A 33 2.30 3.84 11.87
N LEU A 34 3.61 3.79 11.64
CA LEU A 34 4.24 4.50 10.53
C LEU A 34 4.19 3.62 9.29
N LEU A 35 3.09 3.75 8.54
CA LEU A 35 2.85 2.91 7.37
C LEU A 35 3.33 3.59 6.10
N THR A 36 3.81 2.77 5.17
CA THR A 36 4.19 3.20 3.83
C THR A 36 3.53 2.29 2.81
N VAL A 37 2.96 2.88 1.77
CA VAL A 37 2.54 2.12 0.59
C VAL A 37 3.75 2.05 -0.33
N ILE A 38 4.39 0.89 -0.39
CA ILE A 38 5.62 0.71 -1.16
C ILE A 38 5.34 0.85 -2.65
N ARG A 39 4.31 0.16 -3.12
CA ARG A 39 3.90 0.23 -4.51
C ARG A 39 2.49 -0.30 -4.66
N VAL A 40 1.88 0.02 -5.78
CA VAL A 40 0.60 -0.55 -6.20
C VAL A 40 0.80 -1.17 -7.57
N GLU A 41 0.36 -2.42 -7.72
CA GLU A 41 0.39 -3.13 -8.99
C GLU A 41 -1.03 -3.35 -9.48
N VAL A 42 -1.33 -2.91 -10.70
CA VAL A 42 -2.66 -3.01 -11.28
C VAL A 42 -2.62 -3.99 -12.45
N THR A 43 -3.60 -4.90 -12.50
CA THR A 43 -3.68 -5.84 -13.62
C THR A 43 -4.04 -5.10 -14.91
N GLY A 44 -3.61 -5.68 -16.06
CA GLY A 44 -3.79 -5.02 -17.35
C GLY A 44 -5.23 -4.72 -17.70
N ASP A 45 -6.19 -5.52 -17.20
CA ASP A 45 -7.62 -5.32 -17.41
C ASP A 45 -8.27 -4.46 -16.32
N LEU A 46 -7.50 -3.92 -15.39
CA LEU A 46 -7.95 -3.08 -14.26
C LEU A 46 -8.91 -3.82 -13.31
N SER A 47 -8.82 -5.14 -13.23
CA SER A 47 -9.67 -5.94 -12.33
C SER A 47 -9.18 -5.89 -10.89
N TYR A 48 -7.88 -5.88 -10.67
CA TYR A 48 -7.28 -5.94 -9.34
C TYR A 48 -6.15 -4.94 -9.21
N ALA A 49 -6.04 -4.37 -8.01
CA ALA A 49 -4.90 -3.53 -7.62
C ALA A 49 -4.36 -4.07 -6.31
N LYS A 50 -3.09 -4.45 -6.31
CA LYS A 50 -2.41 -4.96 -5.13
C LYS A 50 -1.55 -3.85 -4.53
N ALA A 51 -1.84 -3.49 -3.29
CA ALA A 51 -1.10 -2.47 -2.55
C ALA A 51 -0.20 -3.13 -1.52
N TYR A 52 1.10 -2.84 -1.62
CA TYR A 52 2.10 -3.39 -0.70
C TYR A 52 2.32 -2.42 0.44
N ILE A 53 2.03 -2.87 1.66
CA ILE A 53 2.03 -2.06 2.87
C ILE A 53 3.21 -2.46 3.74
N SER A 54 4.03 -1.49 4.11
CA SER A 54 5.12 -1.70 5.05
C SER A 54 4.91 -0.85 6.29
N ALA A 55 5.44 -1.31 7.42
CA ALA A 55 5.39 -0.56 8.67
C ALA A 55 6.82 -0.45 9.22
N MET A 56 7.17 0.73 9.71
CA MET A 56 8.49 0.93 10.35
C MET A 56 8.65 0.04 11.58
N GLU A 57 7.54 -0.33 12.23
CA GLU A 57 7.53 -1.19 13.40
C GLU A 57 7.77 -2.67 13.09
N GLY A 58 7.85 -3.04 11.82
CA GLY A 58 8.18 -4.39 11.38
C GLY A 58 7.04 -5.11 10.70
N ILE A 59 7.32 -6.34 10.25
CA ILE A 59 6.37 -7.12 9.44
C ILE A 59 5.09 -7.47 10.20
N GLU A 60 5.19 -7.75 11.49
CA GLU A 60 3.99 -8.09 12.26
C GLU A 60 3.05 -6.89 12.38
N ALA A 61 3.61 -5.67 12.53
CA ALA A 61 2.81 -4.45 12.51
C ALA A 61 2.18 -4.23 11.13
N ALA A 62 2.91 -4.52 10.06
CA ALA A 62 2.38 -4.42 8.70
C ALA A 62 1.21 -5.40 8.49
N LYS A 63 1.35 -6.64 8.98
CA LYS A 63 0.28 -7.63 8.88
C LYS A 63 -0.97 -7.19 9.63
N GLU A 64 -0.79 -6.63 10.81
CA GLU A 64 -1.90 -6.11 11.61
C GLU A 64 -2.61 -4.98 10.88
N ALA A 65 -1.83 -4.04 10.33
CA ALA A 65 -2.39 -2.93 9.55
C ALA A 65 -3.15 -3.44 8.32
N VAL A 66 -2.60 -4.43 7.63
CA VAL A 66 -3.25 -5.04 6.45
C VAL A 66 -4.60 -5.63 6.83
N ALA A 67 -4.69 -6.28 7.99
CA ALA A 67 -5.97 -6.82 8.46
C ALA A 67 -7.02 -5.70 8.63
N GLY A 68 -6.61 -4.57 9.18
CA GLY A 68 -7.48 -3.40 9.29
C GLY A 68 -7.87 -2.83 7.94
N LEU A 69 -6.92 -2.74 7.01
CA LEU A 69 -7.18 -2.22 5.67
C LEU A 69 -8.10 -3.13 4.87
N LYS A 70 -8.01 -4.44 5.06
CA LYS A 70 -8.93 -5.38 4.41
C LYS A 70 -10.37 -5.14 4.82
N ASN A 71 -10.61 -4.81 6.09
CA ASN A 71 -11.96 -4.47 6.54
C ASN A 71 -12.47 -3.17 5.90
N ALA A 72 -11.58 -2.25 5.57
CA ALA A 72 -11.94 -0.99 4.96
C ALA A 72 -11.83 -1.00 3.43
N ALA A 73 -11.51 -2.15 2.83
CA ALA A 73 -11.20 -2.23 1.40
C ALA A 73 -12.33 -1.71 0.52
N GLY A 74 -13.58 -2.03 0.87
CA GLY A 74 -14.73 -1.56 0.09
C GLY A 74 -14.88 -0.04 0.14
N TYR A 75 -14.68 0.55 1.31
CA TYR A 75 -14.70 2.00 1.48
C TYR A 75 -13.58 2.65 0.68
N ILE A 76 -12.36 2.12 0.80
CA ILE A 76 -11.19 2.68 0.12
C ILE A 76 -11.39 2.59 -1.41
N ARG A 77 -11.88 1.45 -1.88
CA ARG A 77 -12.16 1.27 -3.31
C ARG A 77 -13.13 2.31 -3.84
N ARG A 78 -14.22 2.54 -3.12
CA ARG A 78 -15.23 3.53 -3.53
C ARG A 78 -14.64 4.93 -3.57
N GLU A 79 -13.87 5.31 -2.55
CA GLU A 79 -13.24 6.62 -2.50
C GLU A 79 -12.23 6.82 -3.62
N VAL A 80 -11.41 5.82 -3.88
CA VAL A 80 -10.44 5.87 -4.99
C VAL A 80 -11.18 6.07 -6.32
N GLY A 81 -12.22 5.28 -6.54
CA GLY A 81 -13.00 5.37 -7.78
C GLY A 81 -13.59 6.74 -8.01
N GLN A 82 -14.17 7.33 -6.95
CA GLN A 82 -14.77 8.65 -7.02
C GLN A 82 -13.73 9.74 -7.23
N ARG A 83 -12.65 9.71 -6.46
CA ARG A 83 -11.61 10.75 -6.53
C ARG A 83 -10.89 10.78 -7.86
N LEU A 84 -10.64 9.60 -8.43
CA LEU A 84 -9.96 9.49 -9.72
C LEU A 84 -10.91 9.43 -10.89
N ARG A 85 -12.21 9.40 -10.63
CA ARG A 85 -13.28 9.31 -11.66
C ARG A 85 -13.03 8.12 -12.59
N LEU A 86 -12.71 6.97 -11.99
CA LEU A 86 -12.43 5.77 -12.77
C LEU A 86 -13.74 5.15 -13.27
N ARG A 87 -13.74 4.74 -14.52
CA ARG A 87 -14.85 4.00 -15.12
C ARG A 87 -15.00 2.64 -14.47
N LYS A 88 -13.85 1.99 -14.25
CA LYS A 88 -13.77 0.70 -13.60
C LYS A 88 -12.74 0.83 -12.50
N THR A 89 -13.16 0.62 -11.26
CA THR A 89 -12.27 0.67 -10.13
C THR A 89 -11.81 -0.73 -9.79
N PRO A 90 -10.50 -0.99 -9.77
CA PRO A 90 -9.99 -2.31 -9.42
C PRO A 90 -10.38 -2.72 -8.00
N GLU A 91 -10.54 -4.02 -7.78
CA GLU A 91 -10.66 -4.54 -6.43
C GLU A 91 -9.32 -4.37 -5.74
N LEU A 92 -9.33 -3.81 -4.53
CA LEU A 92 -8.10 -3.53 -3.80
C LEU A 92 -7.71 -4.73 -2.94
N ARG A 93 -6.45 -5.13 -3.03
CA ARG A 93 -5.86 -6.17 -2.21
C ARG A 93 -4.65 -5.60 -1.50
N PHE A 94 -4.59 -5.79 -0.20
CA PHE A 94 -3.50 -5.28 0.64
C PHE A 94 -2.61 -6.42 1.07
N VAL A 95 -1.30 -6.22 0.93
CA VAL A 95 -0.30 -7.24 1.25
C VAL A 95 0.76 -6.61 2.14
N ALA A 96 1.12 -7.31 3.21
CA ALA A 96 2.21 -6.86 4.07
C ALA A 96 3.55 -7.11 3.36
N ASP A 97 4.43 -6.10 3.43
CA ASP A 97 5.71 -6.12 2.75
C ASP A 97 6.80 -5.77 3.76
N ASP A 98 7.87 -6.54 3.78
CA ASP A 98 8.99 -6.34 4.72
C ASP A 98 10.24 -5.76 4.05
N SER A 99 10.11 -5.25 2.82
CA SER A 99 11.27 -4.78 2.06
C SER A 99 12.04 -3.66 2.77
N ILE A 100 11.35 -2.74 3.45
CA ILE A 100 12.01 -1.66 4.19
C ILE A 100 12.82 -2.24 5.36
N GLU A 101 12.19 -3.11 6.16
CA GLU A 101 12.86 -3.76 7.30
C GLU A 101 14.06 -4.57 6.82
N HIS A 102 13.87 -5.34 5.76
CA HIS A 102 14.94 -6.14 5.18
C HIS A 102 16.09 -5.26 4.66
N GLY A 103 15.77 -4.18 3.98
CA GLY A 103 16.77 -3.23 3.48
C GLY A 103 17.56 -2.58 4.60
N MET A 104 16.90 -2.23 5.70
CA MET A 104 17.57 -1.67 6.88
C MET A 104 18.52 -2.69 7.52
N SER A 105 18.11 -3.95 7.59
CA SER A 105 18.96 -5.02 8.13
C SER A 105 20.21 -5.21 7.28
N ILE A 106 20.06 -5.19 5.95
CA ILE A 106 21.20 -5.32 5.04
C ILE A 106 22.15 -4.12 5.21
N ALA A 107 21.60 -2.90 5.27
CA ALA A 107 22.41 -1.70 5.45
C ALA A 107 23.19 -1.74 6.76
N LYS A 108 22.59 -2.23 7.84
CA LYS A 108 23.24 -2.39 9.12
C LYS A 108 24.39 -3.40 9.03
N MET A 109 24.16 -4.52 8.37
CA MET A 109 25.18 -5.55 8.17
C MET A 109 26.37 -4.99 7.40
N LEU A 110 26.13 -4.24 6.34
CA LEU A 110 27.19 -3.62 5.56
C LEU A 110 27.97 -2.60 6.37
N ASN A 111 27.30 -1.82 7.19
CA ASN A 111 27.94 -0.84 8.06
C ASN A 111 28.84 -1.54 9.10
N ASP A 112 28.38 -2.63 9.67
CA ASP A 112 29.16 -3.40 10.66
C ASP A 112 30.42 -4.02 10.02
N LEU A 113 30.33 -4.42 8.75
CA LEU A 113 31.47 -4.97 8.03
C LEU A 113 32.55 -3.93 7.73
N ASN A 114 32.18 -2.66 7.67
CA ASN A 114 33.08 -1.57 7.34
C ASN A 114 33.79 -0.96 8.57
N LYS A 115 33.53 -1.48 9.75
CA LYS A 115 34.17 -0.99 10.98
C LYS A 115 35.52 -1.60 11.24
#